data_5055d310b2ab02bce4c593e773bab6e5
#
_entry.id   5055d310b2ab02bce4c593e773bab6e5
#
_cell.length_a   1.000
_cell.length_b   1.000
_cell.length_c   1.000
_cell.angle_alpha   90.00
_cell.angle_beta   90.00
_cell.angle_gamma   90.00
#
_symmetry.space_group_name_H-M   'P 1'
#
loop_
_entity.id
_entity.type
_entity.pdbx_description
1 polymer ?
#
loop_
_entity_poly.entity_id
_entity_poly.type
_entity_poly.pdbx_seq_one_letter_code
_entity_poly.pdbx_strand_id
1 'polypeptide(L)'
;KISFHGAARSVTGSRHLIQSGEARILLDCGLFQGRRQESDWRNRELGFEAKAVDAVLLSHAHIDHSGALPALAKQGFSGKVHATRATGDLTEVMLEDSARIQASDCAYVNKKERRRGKACRQPNYDSDDVRAITKRLTSVRYDDVFPVRPRLKASFHDAGHILGSAAIRLMATAGGSTTTILFTGDLGRKQMPI
;
A
#
# COMPACT_ATOMS: atom_id res chain seq x y z
N LYS A 1 -11.03 -11.93 10.39
CA LYS A 1 -9.61 -12.06 10.79
C LYS A 1 -8.84 -10.85 10.33
N ILE A 2 -7.88 -10.37 11.14
CA ILE A 2 -6.92 -9.32 10.77
C ILE A 2 -5.53 -9.95 10.85
N SER A 3 -4.69 -9.71 9.83
CA SER A 3 -3.29 -10.15 9.80
C SER A 3 -2.41 -8.94 9.54
N PHE A 4 -1.35 -8.80 10.33
CA PHE A 4 -0.40 -7.69 10.25
C PHE A 4 0.87 -8.17 9.56
N HIS A 5 1.17 -7.61 8.39
CA HIS A 5 2.35 -7.97 7.59
C HIS A 5 3.42 -6.86 7.59
N GLY A 6 3.21 -5.83 8.38
CA GLY A 6 4.11 -4.70 8.63
C GLY A 6 3.47 -3.67 9.54
N ALA A 7 4.22 -2.64 9.91
CA ALA A 7 3.83 -1.59 10.86
C ALA A 7 3.22 -2.15 12.18
N ALA A 8 3.65 -3.33 12.58
CA ALA A 8 3.33 -3.94 13.87
C ALA A 8 4.64 -4.15 14.64
N ARG A 9 4.80 -3.48 15.77
CA ARG A 9 6.08 -3.33 16.50
C ARG A 9 7.19 -2.65 15.69
N SER A 10 6.84 -1.98 14.60
CA SER A 10 7.71 -1.15 13.76
C SER A 10 6.87 -0.04 13.17
N VAL A 11 7.51 1.04 12.71
CA VAL A 11 6.81 2.23 12.20
C VAL A 11 6.45 2.07 10.74
N THR A 12 7.30 1.45 9.91
CA THR A 12 7.17 1.46 8.45
C THR A 12 6.67 0.15 7.86
N GLY A 13 6.27 0.18 6.60
CA GLY A 13 5.79 -0.98 5.86
C GLY A 13 4.36 -1.38 6.20
N SER A 14 3.46 -0.39 6.29
CA SER A 14 2.04 -0.61 6.62
C SER A 14 1.38 -1.59 5.64
N ARG A 15 0.98 -2.76 6.13
CA ARG A 15 0.30 -3.83 5.37
C ARG A 15 -0.59 -4.62 6.31
N HIS A 16 -1.90 -4.37 6.26
CA HIS A 16 -2.87 -5.04 7.14
C HIS A 16 -3.93 -5.75 6.31
N LEU A 17 -3.93 -7.07 6.33
CA LEU A 17 -4.87 -7.88 5.56
C LEU A 17 -6.11 -8.22 6.40
N ILE A 18 -7.26 -7.79 5.92
CA ILE A 18 -8.57 -8.07 6.50
C ILE A 18 -9.21 -9.22 5.71
N GLN A 19 -9.58 -10.28 6.39
CA GLN A 19 -10.36 -11.37 5.82
C GLN A 19 -11.76 -11.39 6.45
N SER A 20 -12.77 -11.30 5.58
CA SER A 20 -14.20 -11.39 5.95
C SER A 20 -14.91 -12.37 5.02
N GLY A 21 -15.20 -13.57 5.52
CA GLY A 21 -15.59 -14.69 4.66
C GLY A 21 -14.46 -15.00 3.67
N GLU A 22 -14.78 -15.03 2.38
CA GLU A 22 -13.80 -15.24 1.31
C GLU A 22 -13.11 -13.95 0.87
N ALA A 23 -13.65 -12.79 1.22
CA ALA A 23 -13.10 -11.50 0.81
C ALA A 23 -11.83 -11.15 1.57
N ARG A 24 -10.83 -10.67 0.84
CA ARG A 24 -9.52 -10.25 1.35
C ARG A 24 -9.23 -8.82 0.93
N ILE A 25 -9.23 -7.92 1.90
CA ILE A 25 -9.01 -6.48 1.69
C ILE A 25 -7.69 -6.09 2.35
N LEU A 26 -6.82 -5.46 1.60
CA LEU A 26 -5.56 -4.95 2.11
C LEU A 26 -5.72 -3.46 2.47
N LEU A 27 -5.40 -3.10 3.71
CA LEU A 27 -5.28 -1.72 4.16
C LEU A 27 -3.81 -1.34 4.07
N ASP A 28 -3.50 -0.42 3.19
CA ASP A 28 -2.16 0.00 2.78
C ASP A 28 -1.27 -1.12 2.21
N CYS A 29 -0.25 -0.74 1.47
CA CYS A 29 0.77 -1.65 0.94
C CYS A 29 2.11 -0.91 0.85
N GLY A 30 2.75 -0.73 1.99
CA GLY A 30 3.93 0.11 2.14
C GLY A 30 5.27 -0.62 2.03
N LEU A 31 6.34 0.13 1.79
CA LEU A 31 7.71 -0.34 1.90
C LEU A 31 8.23 -0.21 3.32
N PHE A 32 8.97 -1.22 3.76
CA PHE A 32 9.79 -1.10 4.96
C PHE A 32 10.97 -0.16 4.69
N GLN A 33 11.21 0.74 5.63
CA GLN A 33 12.34 1.66 5.65
C GLN A 33 13.28 1.29 6.78
N GLY A 34 14.56 1.67 6.68
CA GLY A 34 15.55 1.39 7.70
C GLY A 34 16.85 0.82 7.14
N ARG A 35 17.55 -0.02 7.92
CA ARG A 35 18.82 -0.60 7.49
C ARG A 35 18.66 -1.42 6.22
N ARG A 36 19.48 -1.14 5.19
CA ARG A 36 19.35 -1.71 3.83
C ARG A 36 19.18 -3.24 3.83
N GLN A 37 19.96 -3.98 4.59
CA GLN A 37 19.87 -5.45 4.60
C GLN A 37 18.51 -5.95 5.09
N GLU A 38 17.97 -5.33 6.11
CA GLU A 38 16.68 -5.72 6.71
C GLU A 38 15.52 -5.27 5.80
N SER A 39 15.52 -4.03 5.32
CA SER A 39 14.48 -3.51 4.45
C SER A 39 14.45 -4.22 3.10
N ASP A 40 15.61 -4.52 2.48
CA ASP A 40 15.69 -5.27 1.22
C ASP A 40 15.01 -6.64 1.32
N TRP A 41 15.25 -7.38 2.40
CA TRP A 41 14.63 -8.68 2.61
C TRP A 41 13.11 -8.56 2.80
N ARG A 42 12.68 -7.68 3.70
CA ARG A 42 11.26 -7.49 4.03
C ARG A 42 10.44 -6.94 2.85
N ASN A 43 11.07 -6.20 1.94
CA ASN A 43 10.40 -5.62 0.77
C ASN A 43 10.28 -6.58 -0.41
N ARG A 44 11.03 -7.69 -0.43
CA ARG A 44 10.91 -8.72 -1.48
C ARG A 44 9.68 -9.59 -1.29
N GLU A 45 9.26 -9.79 -0.05
CA GLU A 45 8.13 -10.65 0.30
C GLU A 45 6.98 -9.81 0.87
N LEU A 46 5.79 -10.02 0.35
CA LEU A 46 4.59 -9.34 0.87
C LEU A 46 4.09 -9.99 2.16
N GLY A 47 4.41 -11.28 2.37
CA GLY A 47 3.93 -12.07 3.50
C GLY A 47 2.52 -12.64 3.32
N PHE A 48 1.92 -12.44 2.15
CA PHE A 48 0.61 -12.96 1.75
C PHE A 48 0.55 -13.14 0.23
N GLU A 49 -0.43 -13.91 -0.24
CA GLU A 49 -0.63 -14.14 -1.66
C GLU A 49 -1.30 -12.93 -2.34
N ALA A 50 -0.57 -12.23 -3.21
CA ALA A 50 -1.04 -11.02 -3.89
C ALA A 50 -2.28 -11.27 -4.75
N LYS A 51 -2.34 -12.42 -5.46
CA LYS A 51 -3.46 -12.82 -6.32
C LYS A 51 -4.76 -13.00 -5.56
N ALA A 52 -4.68 -13.30 -4.26
CA ALA A 52 -5.82 -13.54 -3.41
C ALA A 52 -6.40 -12.25 -2.79
N VAL A 53 -5.76 -11.09 -3.00
CA VAL A 53 -6.26 -9.79 -2.53
C VAL A 53 -7.31 -9.27 -3.50
N ASP A 54 -8.50 -8.96 -3.01
CA ASP A 54 -9.63 -8.48 -3.81
C ASP A 54 -9.56 -6.97 -4.09
N ALA A 55 -9.11 -6.21 -3.10
CA ALA A 55 -8.99 -4.75 -3.21
C ALA A 55 -7.97 -4.22 -2.20
N VAL A 56 -7.39 -3.07 -2.51
CA VAL A 56 -6.60 -2.26 -1.59
C VAL A 56 -7.37 -1.00 -1.23
N LEU A 57 -7.35 -0.62 0.04
CA LEU A 57 -7.80 0.68 0.52
C LEU A 57 -6.57 1.42 1.00
N LEU A 58 -6.17 2.46 0.27
CA LEU A 58 -4.94 3.21 0.51
C LEU A 58 -5.24 4.47 1.31
N SER A 59 -4.67 4.57 2.51
CA SER A 59 -4.90 5.70 3.41
C SER A 59 -4.26 6.99 2.91
N HIS A 60 -3.02 6.95 2.44
CA HIS A 60 -2.29 8.11 1.92
C HIS A 60 -1.05 7.68 1.11
N ALA A 61 -0.36 8.66 0.51
CA ALA A 61 0.65 8.42 -0.51
C ALA A 61 2.08 8.16 0.01
N HIS A 62 2.37 8.28 1.32
CA HIS A 62 3.72 8.02 1.82
C HIS A 62 4.22 6.62 1.44
N ILE A 63 5.52 6.50 1.19
CA ILE A 63 6.14 5.27 0.66
C ILE A 63 6.01 4.07 1.61
N ASP A 64 5.98 4.30 2.90
CA ASP A 64 5.74 3.25 3.90
C ASP A 64 4.26 2.82 4.02
N HIS A 65 3.35 3.44 3.24
CA HIS A 65 1.94 3.09 3.09
C HIS A 65 1.58 2.66 1.66
N SER A 66 2.23 3.20 0.64
CA SER A 66 1.93 2.96 -0.78
C SER A 66 3.03 2.21 -1.55
N GLY A 67 4.28 2.28 -1.07
CA GLY A 67 5.47 1.98 -1.86
C GLY A 67 5.64 0.54 -2.32
N ALA A 68 4.91 -0.43 -1.77
CA ALA A 68 4.93 -1.82 -2.24
C ALA A 68 3.77 -2.16 -3.20
N LEU A 69 2.90 -1.21 -3.54
CA LEU A 69 1.82 -1.41 -4.50
C LEU A 69 2.30 -1.94 -5.87
N PRO A 70 3.42 -1.44 -6.47
CA PRO A 70 3.90 -2.00 -7.73
C PRO A 70 4.38 -3.46 -7.59
N ALA A 71 5.02 -3.81 -6.46
CA ALA A 71 5.40 -5.19 -6.18
C ALA A 71 4.18 -6.10 -6.00
N LEU A 72 3.08 -5.58 -5.46
CA LEU A 72 1.80 -6.28 -5.37
C LEU A 72 1.24 -6.59 -6.77
N ALA A 73 1.26 -5.60 -7.70
CA ALA A 73 0.85 -5.82 -9.09
C ALA A 73 1.74 -6.84 -9.80
N LYS A 74 3.05 -6.72 -9.67
CA LYS A 74 4.05 -7.67 -10.21
C LYS A 74 3.79 -9.12 -9.75
N GLN A 75 3.31 -9.30 -8.53
CA GLN A 75 2.96 -10.61 -7.97
C GLN A 75 1.53 -11.06 -8.31
N GLY A 76 0.84 -10.35 -9.21
CA GLY A 76 -0.40 -10.78 -9.83
C GLY A 76 -1.69 -10.24 -9.19
N PHE A 77 -1.62 -9.20 -8.36
CA PHE A 77 -2.81 -8.48 -7.92
C PHE A 77 -3.57 -7.89 -9.12
N SER A 78 -4.87 -8.12 -9.17
CA SER A 78 -5.74 -7.68 -10.25
C SER A 78 -6.92 -6.82 -9.80
N GLY A 79 -7.08 -6.59 -8.49
CA GLY A 79 -8.15 -5.81 -7.90
C GLY A 79 -8.01 -4.29 -8.10
N LYS A 80 -8.91 -3.52 -7.48
CA LYS A 80 -8.86 -2.06 -7.47
C LYS A 80 -8.09 -1.54 -6.26
N VAL A 81 -7.43 -0.40 -6.43
CA VAL A 81 -6.84 0.39 -5.33
C VAL A 81 -7.72 1.62 -5.12
N HIS A 82 -8.47 1.64 -4.03
CA HIS A 82 -9.31 2.77 -3.67
C HIS A 82 -8.51 3.79 -2.85
N ALA A 83 -8.54 5.05 -3.26
CA ALA A 83 -7.88 6.16 -2.59
C ALA A 83 -8.65 7.45 -2.83
N THR A 84 -8.42 8.49 -2.03
CA THR A 84 -8.86 9.83 -2.41
C THR A 84 -8.17 10.26 -3.70
N ARG A 85 -8.74 11.21 -4.43
CA ARG A 85 -8.13 11.67 -5.69
C ARG A 85 -6.71 12.19 -5.46
N ALA A 86 -6.51 13.06 -4.47
CA ALA A 86 -5.20 13.64 -4.20
C ALA A 86 -4.17 12.58 -3.76
N THR A 87 -4.57 11.59 -2.96
CA THR A 87 -3.71 10.44 -2.64
C THR A 87 -3.33 9.67 -3.90
N GLY A 88 -4.27 9.43 -4.82
CA GLY A 88 -3.99 8.75 -6.09
C GLY A 88 -2.97 9.49 -6.94
N ASP A 89 -3.19 10.80 -7.15
CA ASP A 89 -2.30 11.67 -7.95
C ASP A 89 -0.87 11.73 -7.35
N LEU A 90 -0.77 11.87 -6.02
CA LEU A 90 0.52 11.85 -5.31
C LEU A 90 1.20 10.48 -5.37
N THR A 91 0.43 9.40 -5.21
CA THR A 91 0.96 8.03 -5.24
C THR A 91 1.65 7.73 -6.57
N GLU A 92 1.08 8.14 -7.69
CA GLU A 92 1.69 7.95 -9.01
C GLU A 92 3.08 8.58 -9.09
N VAL A 93 3.21 9.85 -8.68
CA VAL A 93 4.50 10.57 -8.66
C VAL A 93 5.50 9.91 -7.73
N MET A 94 5.08 9.55 -6.51
CA MET A 94 5.93 8.93 -5.49
C MET A 94 6.44 7.55 -5.93
N LEU A 95 5.60 6.74 -6.57
CA LEU A 95 5.98 5.40 -7.03
C LEU A 95 6.93 5.43 -8.22
N GLU A 96 6.74 6.35 -9.17
CA GLU A 96 7.67 6.54 -10.29
C GLU A 96 9.05 7.01 -9.80
N ASP A 97 9.10 7.93 -8.84
CA ASP A 97 10.35 8.35 -8.23
C ASP A 97 11.03 7.21 -7.48
N SER A 98 10.27 6.46 -6.69
CA SER A 98 10.78 5.28 -5.97
C SER A 98 11.35 4.22 -6.91
N ALA A 99 10.71 3.95 -8.07
CA ALA A 99 11.22 3.02 -9.06
C ALA A 99 12.57 3.48 -9.63
N ARG A 100 12.70 4.77 -9.94
CA ARG A 100 13.96 5.37 -10.43
C ARG A 100 15.08 5.28 -9.38
N ILE A 101 14.77 5.58 -8.13
CA ILE A 101 15.74 5.49 -7.03
C ILE A 101 16.20 4.05 -6.86
N GLN A 102 15.31 3.07 -6.83
CA GLN A 102 15.65 1.65 -6.72
C GLN A 102 16.53 1.17 -7.88
N ALA A 103 16.22 1.56 -9.12
CA ALA A 103 17.01 1.22 -10.29
C ALA A 103 18.43 1.81 -10.21
N SER A 104 18.56 3.09 -9.81
CA SER A 104 19.86 3.78 -9.62
C SER A 104 20.68 3.11 -8.52
N ASP A 105 20.08 2.81 -7.38
CA ASP A 105 20.71 2.12 -6.26
C ASP A 105 21.22 0.72 -6.65
N CYS A 106 20.40 -0.04 -7.39
CA CYS A 106 20.79 -1.35 -7.91
C CYS A 106 21.96 -1.23 -8.87
N ALA A 107 21.95 -0.26 -9.78
CA ALA A 107 23.06 -0.02 -10.72
C ALA A 107 24.37 0.30 -9.99
N TYR A 108 24.31 1.20 -9.00
CA TYR A 108 25.46 1.55 -8.17
C TYR A 108 26.04 0.34 -7.41
N VAL A 109 25.19 -0.43 -6.73
CA VAL A 109 25.61 -1.62 -5.97
C VAL A 109 26.16 -2.68 -6.91
N ASN A 110 25.51 -2.93 -8.04
CA ASN A 110 25.90 -3.95 -9.01
C ASN A 110 27.26 -3.68 -9.66
N LYS A 111 27.62 -2.40 -9.85
CA LYS A 111 28.97 -2.03 -10.32
C LYS A 111 30.06 -2.54 -9.37
N LYS A 112 29.80 -2.53 -8.05
CA LYS A 112 30.74 -3.00 -7.02
C LYS A 112 30.70 -4.53 -6.89
N GLU A 113 29.49 -5.12 -6.92
CA GLU A 113 29.32 -6.57 -6.74
C GLU A 113 29.87 -7.37 -7.94
N ARG A 114 29.72 -6.88 -9.18
CA ARG A 114 30.34 -7.49 -10.38
C ARG A 114 31.85 -7.61 -10.27
N ARG A 115 32.53 -6.59 -9.72
CA ARG A 115 33.99 -6.63 -9.50
C ARG A 115 34.41 -7.70 -8.47
N ARG A 116 33.47 -8.18 -7.66
CA ARG A 116 33.65 -9.19 -6.63
C ARG A 116 33.13 -10.58 -7.04
N GLY A 117 32.67 -10.74 -8.31
CA GLY A 117 32.09 -11.99 -8.81
C GLY A 117 30.76 -12.37 -8.17
N LYS A 118 30.05 -11.39 -7.56
CA LYS A 118 28.75 -11.64 -6.92
C LYS A 118 27.58 -11.39 -7.86
N ALA A 119 26.43 -12.05 -7.56
CA ALA A 119 25.20 -11.87 -8.31
C ALA A 119 24.68 -10.42 -8.23
N CYS A 120 24.14 -9.94 -9.36
CA CYS A 120 23.52 -8.63 -9.44
C CYS A 120 22.17 -8.59 -8.72
N ARG A 121 21.89 -7.50 -8.04
CA ARG A 121 20.58 -7.21 -7.43
C ARG A 121 19.63 -6.65 -8.48
N GLN A 122 18.35 -6.92 -8.30
CA GLN A 122 17.26 -6.34 -9.08
C GLN A 122 16.43 -5.42 -8.18
N PRO A 123 15.86 -4.33 -8.72
CA PRO A 123 14.87 -3.53 -7.98
C PRO A 123 13.64 -4.39 -7.66
N ASN A 124 12.90 -4.04 -6.62
CA ASN A 124 11.67 -4.77 -6.24
C ASN A 124 10.62 -4.66 -7.35
N TYR A 125 10.58 -3.54 -8.04
CA TYR A 125 9.70 -3.25 -9.17
C TYR A 125 10.32 -2.19 -10.08
N ASP A 126 9.75 -1.99 -11.25
CA ASP A 126 10.13 -0.99 -12.25
C ASP A 126 8.94 -0.09 -12.63
N SER A 127 9.14 0.83 -13.60
CA SER A 127 8.08 1.74 -14.07
C SER A 127 6.93 1.04 -14.79
N ASP A 128 7.13 -0.16 -15.35
CA ASP A 128 6.03 -0.94 -15.92
C ASP A 128 5.10 -1.46 -14.83
N ASP A 129 5.67 -1.93 -13.72
CA ASP A 129 4.93 -2.36 -12.54
C ASP A 129 4.17 -1.17 -11.90
N VAL A 130 4.77 0.04 -11.90
CA VAL A 130 4.11 1.27 -11.46
C VAL A 130 2.91 1.57 -12.35
N ARG A 131 3.09 1.57 -13.69
CA ARG A 131 1.99 1.78 -14.63
C ARG A 131 0.87 0.74 -14.50
N ALA A 132 1.23 -0.50 -14.19
CA ALA A 132 0.25 -1.56 -13.98
C ALA A 132 -0.65 -1.31 -12.78
N ILE A 133 -0.12 -0.78 -11.68
CA ILE A 133 -0.89 -0.52 -10.46
C ILE A 133 -1.65 0.81 -10.53
N THR A 134 -1.07 1.87 -11.12
CA THR A 134 -1.73 3.18 -11.20
C THR A 134 -3.00 3.14 -12.05
N LYS A 135 -3.04 2.29 -13.11
CA LYS A 135 -4.26 2.00 -13.88
C LYS A 135 -5.40 1.38 -13.05
N ARG A 136 -5.12 0.89 -11.85
CA ARG A 136 -6.10 0.27 -10.95
C ARG A 136 -6.59 1.23 -9.87
N LEU A 137 -6.02 2.44 -9.80
CA LEU A 137 -6.47 3.49 -8.89
C LEU A 137 -7.92 3.86 -9.20
N THR A 138 -8.72 3.94 -8.16
CA THR A 138 -10.12 4.34 -8.22
C THR A 138 -10.36 5.40 -7.16
N SER A 139 -10.68 6.60 -7.61
CA SER A 139 -10.93 7.73 -6.72
C SER A 139 -12.22 7.56 -5.95
N VAL A 140 -12.16 7.84 -4.66
CA VAL A 140 -13.30 7.94 -3.76
C VAL A 140 -13.35 9.35 -3.12
N ARG A 141 -14.55 9.80 -2.75
CA ARG A 141 -14.72 11.06 -2.02
C ARG A 141 -14.68 10.79 -0.53
N TYR A 142 -14.29 11.80 0.23
CA TYR A 142 -14.47 11.76 1.68
C TYR A 142 -15.95 11.60 2.03
N ASP A 143 -16.21 10.87 3.09
CA ASP A 143 -17.51 10.60 3.71
C ASP A 143 -18.51 9.79 2.85
N ASP A 144 -18.22 9.56 1.57
CA ASP A 144 -19.03 8.70 0.72
C ASP A 144 -18.83 7.23 1.11
N VAL A 145 -19.94 6.51 1.31
CA VAL A 145 -19.94 5.08 1.56
C VAL A 145 -20.04 4.34 0.23
N PHE A 146 -19.08 3.50 -0.10
CA PHE A 146 -19.05 2.73 -1.33
C PHE A 146 -18.86 1.22 -1.09
N PRO A 147 -19.38 0.36 -1.98
CA PRO A 147 -19.16 -1.07 -1.89
C PRO A 147 -17.74 -1.44 -2.33
N VAL A 148 -17.03 -2.23 -1.52
CA VAL A 148 -15.72 -2.81 -1.86
C VAL A 148 -15.90 -4.22 -2.40
N ARG A 149 -16.73 -5.03 -1.73
CA ARG A 149 -17.12 -6.39 -2.10
C ARG A 149 -18.54 -6.65 -1.59
N PRO A 150 -19.24 -7.72 -2.01
CA PRO A 150 -20.49 -8.09 -1.40
C PRO A 150 -20.37 -8.14 0.13
N ARG A 151 -21.28 -7.49 0.85
CA ARG A 151 -21.31 -7.37 2.32
C ARG A 151 -20.13 -6.61 2.95
N LEU A 152 -19.29 -5.95 2.13
CA LEU A 152 -18.20 -5.08 2.58
C LEU A 152 -18.37 -3.70 1.96
N LYS A 153 -18.46 -2.68 2.81
CA LYS A 153 -18.49 -1.26 2.43
C LYS A 153 -17.37 -0.51 3.12
N ALA A 154 -16.89 0.56 2.49
CA ALA A 154 -15.91 1.44 3.10
C ALA A 154 -16.32 2.91 2.94
N SER A 155 -15.75 3.75 3.79
CA SER A 155 -15.75 5.21 3.65
C SER A 155 -14.39 5.76 4.09
N PHE A 156 -13.98 6.87 3.50
CA PHE A 156 -12.74 7.56 3.77
C PHE A 156 -13.06 8.87 4.48
N HIS A 157 -12.37 9.17 5.57
CA HIS A 157 -12.56 10.36 6.38
C HIS A 157 -11.24 11.11 6.46
N ASP A 158 -11.24 12.42 6.35
CA ASP A 158 -10.01 13.22 6.39
C ASP A 158 -9.19 12.91 7.66
N ALA A 159 -7.92 12.55 7.47
CA ALA A 159 -6.99 12.26 8.54
C ALA A 159 -6.12 13.45 8.94
N GLY A 160 -6.14 14.55 8.18
CA GLY A 160 -5.39 15.78 8.47
C GLY A 160 -3.87 15.62 8.49
N HIS A 161 -3.32 14.60 7.80
CA HIS A 161 -1.89 14.28 7.84
C HIS A 161 -1.12 14.86 6.66
N ILE A 162 -1.49 14.50 5.44
CA ILE A 162 -1.02 15.10 4.19
C ILE A 162 -2.20 15.27 3.23
N LEU A 163 -2.00 15.98 2.14
CA LEU A 163 -3.05 16.20 1.14
C LEU A 163 -3.63 14.85 0.67
N GLY A 164 -4.93 14.69 0.82
CA GLY A 164 -5.65 13.48 0.46
C GLY A 164 -5.64 12.36 1.48
N SER A 165 -4.90 12.47 2.59
CA SER A 165 -4.84 11.43 3.62
C SER A 165 -6.21 11.12 4.23
N ALA A 166 -6.45 9.84 4.52
CA ALA A 166 -7.72 9.40 5.06
C ALA A 166 -7.61 8.33 6.14
N ALA A 167 -8.43 8.46 7.17
CA ALA A 167 -8.82 7.35 8.01
C ALA A 167 -9.89 6.53 7.27
N ILE A 168 -9.78 5.21 7.29
CA ILE A 168 -10.62 4.30 6.52
C ILE A 168 -11.57 3.54 7.45
N ARG A 169 -12.86 3.73 7.26
CA ARG A 169 -13.89 2.96 7.95
C ARG A 169 -14.32 1.79 7.06
N LEU A 170 -14.07 0.58 7.50
CA LEU A 170 -14.49 -0.66 6.81
C LEU A 170 -15.64 -1.31 7.58
N MET A 171 -16.74 -1.58 6.91
CA MET A 171 -17.95 -2.17 7.47
C MET A 171 -18.20 -3.53 6.84
N ALA A 172 -18.23 -4.59 7.66
CA ALA A 172 -18.47 -5.97 7.25
C ALA A 172 -19.79 -6.46 7.83
N THR A 173 -20.72 -6.89 6.98
CA THR A 173 -22.02 -7.41 7.41
C THR A 173 -22.06 -8.92 7.28
N ALA A 174 -22.34 -9.62 8.38
CA ALA A 174 -22.49 -11.07 8.41
C ALA A 174 -23.56 -11.46 9.45
N GLY A 175 -24.41 -12.44 9.13
CA GLY A 175 -25.41 -12.96 10.08
C GLY A 175 -26.37 -11.90 10.63
N GLY A 176 -26.69 -10.85 9.85
CA GLY A 176 -27.59 -9.77 10.28
C GLY A 176 -26.91 -8.69 11.14
N SER A 177 -25.64 -8.85 11.53
CA SER A 177 -24.86 -7.86 12.27
C SER A 177 -23.77 -7.24 11.42
N THR A 178 -23.39 -5.99 11.77
CA THR A 178 -22.31 -5.26 11.08
C THR A 178 -21.18 -4.98 12.05
N THR A 179 -19.99 -5.46 11.70
CA THR A 179 -18.73 -5.12 12.41
C THR A 179 -18.06 -3.97 11.67
N THR A 180 -17.68 -2.95 12.40
CA THR A 180 -16.96 -1.79 11.86
C THR A 180 -15.51 -1.78 12.38
N ILE A 181 -14.57 -1.57 11.45
CA ILE A 181 -13.15 -1.37 11.74
C ILE A 181 -12.82 0.04 11.28
N LEU A 182 -12.14 0.81 12.13
CA LEU A 182 -11.51 2.08 11.76
C LEU A 182 -10.01 1.88 11.69
N PHE A 183 -9.46 2.08 10.50
CA PHE A 183 -8.03 2.13 10.25
C PHE A 183 -7.63 3.59 10.07
N THR A 184 -6.83 4.11 10.99
CA THR A 184 -6.51 5.54 11.01
C THR A 184 -5.50 5.96 9.95
N GLY A 185 -4.70 5.01 9.44
CA GLY A 185 -3.46 5.39 8.77
C GLY A 185 -2.63 6.28 9.71
N ASP A 186 -1.96 7.25 9.14
CA ASP A 186 -1.28 8.31 9.89
C ASP A 186 -2.23 9.46 10.15
N LEU A 187 -2.32 9.89 11.41
CA LEU A 187 -3.12 11.04 11.82
C LEU A 187 -2.28 12.30 11.85
N GLY A 188 -2.81 13.37 11.31
CA GLY A 188 -2.23 14.69 11.40
C GLY A 188 -2.51 15.39 12.73
N ARG A 189 -2.02 16.61 12.85
CA ARG A 189 -2.27 17.47 14.00
C ARG A 189 -3.57 18.25 13.79
N LYS A 190 -4.31 18.51 14.86
CA LYS A 190 -5.44 19.43 14.83
C LYS A 190 -4.98 20.81 14.34
N GLN A 191 -5.80 21.44 13.49
CA GLN A 191 -5.59 22.83 12.99
C GLN A 191 -4.35 23.02 12.08
N MET A 192 -3.83 21.97 11.46
CA MET A 192 -2.88 22.16 10.39
C MET A 192 -3.66 22.54 9.11
N PRO A 193 -3.30 23.63 8.43
CA PRO A 193 -3.83 23.90 7.09
C PRO A 193 -3.21 22.89 6.12
N ILE A 194 -4.03 22.10 5.51
CA ILE A 194 -3.65 21.16 4.45
C ILE A 194 -4.44 21.48 3.20
#